data_724ffa341e1160cf15a3a129c4f9c881
#
_entry.id   724ffa341e1160cf15a3a129c4f9c881
#
_cell.length_a   1.000
_cell.length_b   1.000
_cell.length_c   1.000
_cell.angle_alpha   90.00
_cell.angle_beta   90.00
_cell.angle_gamma   90.00
#
_symmetry.space_group_name_H-M   'P 1'
#
loop_
_entity.id
_entity.type
_entity.pdbx_description
1 polymer ?
#
loop_
_entity_poly.entity_id
_entity_poly.type
_entity_poly.pdbx_seq_one_letter_code
_entity_poly.pdbx_strand_id
1 'polypeptide(L)'
;MFLYRVTVERFAHDISGGGAQRYGGRWNPKGLAALYVAETPAQALLEFLPHFPDTDTPPDLMLVTLEAPDSLSVRELTPDQLPAQWAARPPDRSTILIGMEWLRQRETVALRVPSVMLPYGKAWNIVLNPDHPDFVGVQLIEVIALPLDSRLKQ
;
A
#
# COMPACT_ATOMS: atom_id res chain seq x y z
N MET A 1 -4.30 -15.49 3.56
CA MET A 1 -2.96 -14.86 3.34
C MET A 1 -2.73 -13.71 4.31
N PHE A 2 -1.45 -13.44 4.66
CA PHE A 2 -1.11 -12.28 5.48
C PHE A 2 -0.59 -11.13 4.63
N LEU A 3 -0.98 -9.91 5.01
CA LEU A 3 -0.58 -8.66 4.37
C LEU A 3 -0.08 -7.69 5.44
N TYR A 4 0.88 -6.85 5.08
CA TYR A 4 1.62 -6.04 6.03
C TYR A 4 1.61 -4.56 5.65
N ARG A 5 1.58 -3.71 6.66
CA ARG A 5 1.69 -2.27 6.51
C ARG A 5 2.54 -1.68 7.61
N VAL A 6 3.44 -0.77 7.28
CA VAL A 6 4.11 0.07 8.27
C VAL A 6 3.42 1.43 8.28
N THR A 7 3.13 1.94 9.46
CA THR A 7 2.49 3.24 9.65
C THR A 7 2.85 3.84 11.01
N VAL A 8 2.50 5.10 11.25
CA VAL A 8 2.64 5.71 12.58
C VAL A 8 1.50 5.23 13.50
N GLU A 9 1.78 5.20 14.81
CA GLU A 9 0.88 4.65 15.84
C GLU A 9 -0.57 5.12 15.70
N ARG A 10 -0.78 6.43 15.53
CA ARG A 10 -2.13 7.03 15.45
C ARG A 10 -3.00 6.49 14.31
N PHE A 11 -2.42 5.85 13.29
CA PHE A 11 -3.13 5.28 12.14
C PHE A 11 -3.06 3.75 12.07
N ALA A 12 -2.48 3.10 13.08
CA ALA A 12 -2.22 1.68 13.05
C ALA A 12 -3.52 0.83 12.98
N HIS A 13 -4.59 1.30 13.61
CA HIS A 13 -5.88 0.61 13.63
C HIS A 13 -6.84 1.03 12.50
N ASP A 14 -6.45 2.02 11.68
CA ASP A 14 -7.27 2.49 10.57
C ASP A 14 -6.93 1.71 9.28
N ILE A 15 -7.85 0.85 8.87
CA ILE A 15 -7.77 0.10 7.60
C ILE A 15 -8.75 0.63 6.54
N SER A 16 -9.37 1.78 6.77
CA SER A 16 -10.33 2.39 5.84
C SER A 16 -9.73 2.92 4.54
N GLY A 17 -8.40 3.06 4.47
CA GLY A 17 -7.75 3.73 3.34
C GLY A 17 -7.92 5.25 3.33
N GLY A 18 -8.40 5.84 4.44
CA GLY A 18 -8.69 7.27 4.57
C GLY A 18 -7.47 8.17 4.35
N GLY A 19 -6.28 7.72 4.70
CA GLY A 19 -5.04 8.46 4.42
C GLY A 19 -4.81 8.65 2.91
N ALA A 20 -4.90 7.57 2.13
CA ALA A 20 -4.77 7.64 0.68
C ALA A 20 -5.95 8.38 0.02
N GLN A 21 -7.16 8.27 0.58
CA GLN A 21 -8.30 9.05 0.13
C GLN A 21 -8.05 10.56 0.24
N ARG A 22 -7.41 10.98 1.32
CA ARG A 22 -7.14 12.41 1.58
C ARG A 22 -6.02 12.96 0.72
N TYR A 23 -4.95 12.21 0.54
CA TYR A 23 -3.71 12.71 -0.09
C TYR A 23 -3.47 12.22 -1.50
N GLY A 24 -4.14 11.16 -1.92
CA GLY A 24 -3.84 10.44 -3.14
C GLY A 24 -2.60 9.54 -2.97
N GLY A 25 -2.35 8.72 -3.98
CA GLY A 25 -1.19 7.83 -4.07
C GLY A 25 -0.90 7.49 -5.52
N ARG A 26 0.05 6.58 -5.75
CA ARG A 26 0.40 6.14 -7.09
C ARG A 26 -0.78 5.51 -7.84
N TRP A 27 -1.65 4.80 -7.12
CA TRP A 27 -2.75 4.03 -7.68
C TRP A 27 -4.13 4.55 -7.28
N ASN A 28 -4.22 5.75 -6.70
CA ASN A 28 -5.51 6.38 -6.40
C ASN A 28 -5.42 7.90 -6.47
N PRO A 29 -6.45 8.57 -6.99
CA PRO A 29 -6.60 10.01 -6.85
C PRO A 29 -7.10 10.37 -5.45
N LYS A 30 -6.98 11.63 -5.07
CA LYS A 30 -7.71 12.18 -3.91
C LYS A 30 -9.21 11.93 -4.07
N GLY A 31 -9.88 11.58 -2.99
CA GLY A 31 -11.31 11.32 -2.95
C GLY A 31 -11.69 9.84 -3.04
N LEU A 32 -10.81 8.96 -3.52
CA LEU A 32 -11.05 7.51 -3.53
C LEU A 32 -10.16 6.82 -2.48
N ALA A 33 -10.78 6.04 -1.61
CA ALA A 33 -10.08 5.27 -0.60
C ALA A 33 -9.25 4.13 -1.23
N ALA A 34 -8.05 3.91 -0.69
CA ALA A 34 -7.19 2.80 -1.08
C ALA A 34 -6.29 2.44 0.11
N LEU A 35 -6.15 1.17 0.41
CA LEU A 35 -5.27 0.70 1.48
C LEU A 35 -4.03 0.02 0.87
N TYR A 36 -2.88 0.65 1.04
CA TYR A 36 -1.61 0.14 0.53
C TYR A 36 -0.99 -0.83 1.54
N VAL A 37 -0.69 -2.03 1.08
CA VAL A 37 -0.09 -3.11 1.88
C VAL A 37 0.95 -3.87 1.06
N ALA A 38 1.74 -4.71 1.72
CA ALA A 38 2.78 -5.52 1.09
C ALA A 38 2.62 -7.00 1.47
N GLU A 39 3.23 -7.89 0.68
CA GLU A 39 3.22 -9.33 0.91
C GLU A 39 4.19 -9.75 2.03
N THR A 40 5.14 -8.89 2.40
CA THR A 40 6.09 -9.14 3.49
C THR A 40 6.31 -7.91 4.37
N PRO A 41 6.67 -8.09 5.66
CA PRO A 41 7.03 -6.98 6.54
C PRO A 41 8.19 -6.13 6.01
N ALA A 42 9.20 -6.77 5.41
CA ALA A 42 10.37 -6.08 4.86
C ALA A 42 9.98 -5.16 3.69
N GLN A 43 9.09 -5.61 2.81
CA GLN A 43 8.58 -4.79 1.71
C GLN A 43 7.73 -3.63 2.25
N ALA A 44 6.88 -3.87 3.26
CA ALA A 44 6.10 -2.81 3.89
C ALA A 44 6.99 -1.71 4.49
N LEU A 45 8.08 -2.10 5.13
CA LEU A 45 9.07 -1.16 5.66
C LEU A 45 9.77 -0.39 4.54
N LEU A 46 10.22 -1.09 3.49
CA LEU A 46 10.91 -0.47 2.35
C LEU A 46 10.04 0.59 1.66
N GLU A 47 8.75 0.33 1.50
CA GLU A 47 7.80 1.29 0.91
C GLU A 47 7.49 2.47 1.84
N PHE A 48 7.60 2.29 3.14
CA PHE A 48 7.39 3.37 4.12
C PHE A 48 8.58 4.32 4.22
N LEU A 49 9.82 3.82 4.13
CA LEU A 49 11.04 4.61 4.37
C LEU A 49 11.11 5.95 3.60
N PRO A 50 10.71 6.04 2.31
CA PRO A 50 10.72 7.31 1.59
C PRO A 50 9.75 8.37 2.14
N HIS A 51 8.79 7.96 2.95
CA HIS A 51 7.78 8.81 3.59
C HIS A 51 8.11 9.11 5.05
N PHE A 52 9.25 8.60 5.52
CA PHE A 52 9.69 8.83 6.89
C PHE A 52 10.00 10.32 7.07
N PRO A 53 9.41 10.98 8.07
CA PRO A 53 9.64 12.41 8.28
C PRO A 53 11.08 12.67 8.70
N ASP A 54 11.71 13.65 8.07
CA ASP A 54 13.02 14.16 8.47
C ASP A 54 12.84 15.07 9.71
N THR A 55 12.81 14.45 10.87
CA THR A 55 12.61 15.11 12.16
C THR A 55 13.57 14.57 13.21
N ASP A 56 13.98 15.43 14.16
CA ASP A 56 14.83 15.03 15.29
C ASP A 56 14.14 14.01 16.21
N THR A 57 12.81 14.01 16.22
CA THR A 57 11.99 13.05 16.99
C THR A 57 11.13 12.25 16.04
N PRO A 58 11.60 11.06 15.60
CA PRO A 58 10.81 10.21 14.72
C PRO A 58 9.55 9.70 15.44
N PRO A 59 8.44 9.61 14.74
CA PRO A 59 7.21 9.04 15.29
C PRO A 59 7.39 7.55 15.61
N ASP A 60 6.62 7.05 16.57
CA ASP A 60 6.53 5.63 16.84
C ASP A 60 5.90 4.91 15.63
N LEU A 61 6.65 3.96 15.10
CA LEU A 61 6.20 3.13 13.99
C LEU A 61 5.59 1.85 14.48
N MET A 62 4.57 1.42 13.76
CA MET A 62 3.86 0.17 13.99
C MET A 62 3.93 -0.69 12.74
N LEU A 63 4.17 -1.97 12.94
CA LEU A 63 3.91 -3.00 11.94
C LEU A 63 2.50 -3.53 12.17
N VAL A 64 1.69 -3.39 11.16
CA VAL A 64 0.29 -3.87 11.14
C VAL A 64 0.23 -5.12 10.28
N THR A 65 -0.35 -6.19 10.83
CA THR A 65 -0.62 -7.43 10.12
C THR A 65 -2.11 -7.55 9.85
N LEU A 66 -2.45 -7.73 8.59
CA LEU A 66 -3.81 -8.02 8.16
C LEU A 66 -3.90 -9.48 7.71
N GLU A 67 -5.04 -10.10 7.97
CA GLU A 67 -5.41 -11.38 7.40
C GLU A 67 -6.46 -11.17 6.32
N ALA A 68 -6.24 -11.75 5.15
CA ALA A 68 -7.19 -11.77 4.05
C ALA A 68 -7.50 -13.23 3.66
N PRO A 69 -8.72 -13.52 3.21
CA PRO A 69 -9.06 -14.85 2.71
C PRO A 69 -8.15 -15.28 1.55
N ASP A 70 -7.82 -16.56 1.45
CA ASP A 70 -7.04 -17.08 0.32
C ASP A 70 -7.84 -17.02 -1.01
N SER A 71 -9.15 -16.88 -0.92
CA SER A 71 -10.06 -16.67 -2.05
C SER A 71 -10.19 -15.21 -2.48
N LEU A 72 -9.39 -14.30 -1.90
CA LEU A 72 -9.42 -12.87 -2.24
C LEU A 72 -9.23 -12.67 -3.74
N SER A 73 -10.14 -11.95 -4.39
CA SER A 73 -10.01 -11.65 -5.82
C SER A 73 -8.91 -10.62 -6.05
N VAL A 74 -7.94 -10.96 -6.91
CA VAL A 74 -6.76 -10.14 -7.19
C VAL A 74 -6.62 -9.90 -8.69
N ARG A 75 -6.51 -8.64 -9.09
CA ARG A 75 -6.01 -8.27 -10.42
C ARG A 75 -4.51 -7.98 -10.31
N GLU A 76 -3.71 -8.57 -11.18
CA GLU A 76 -2.28 -8.29 -11.25
C GLU A 76 -1.96 -7.43 -12.46
N LEU A 77 -1.08 -6.45 -12.29
CA LEU A 77 -0.50 -5.64 -13.37
C LEU A 77 1.01 -5.86 -13.39
N THR A 78 1.49 -6.49 -14.45
CA THR A 78 2.93 -6.69 -14.65
C THR A 78 3.59 -5.44 -15.26
N PRO A 79 4.92 -5.23 -15.10
CA PRO A 79 5.59 -4.04 -15.62
C PRO A 79 5.41 -3.81 -17.12
N ASP A 80 5.28 -4.87 -17.92
CA ASP A 80 5.06 -4.81 -19.37
C ASP A 80 3.64 -4.34 -19.76
N GLN A 81 2.69 -4.44 -18.85
CA GLN A 81 1.32 -3.93 -19.02
C GLN A 81 1.17 -2.45 -18.60
N LEU A 82 2.22 -1.87 -18.03
CA LEU A 82 2.18 -0.53 -17.48
C LEU A 82 2.78 0.50 -18.47
N PRO A 83 2.34 1.76 -18.40
CA PRO A 83 2.95 2.86 -19.17
C PRO A 83 4.45 3.00 -18.87
N ALA A 84 5.23 3.47 -19.83
CA ALA A 84 6.69 3.60 -19.67
C ALA A 84 7.11 4.40 -18.42
N GLN A 85 6.30 5.39 -18.01
CA GLN A 85 6.56 6.26 -16.85
C GLN A 85 5.94 5.75 -15.53
N TRP A 86 5.47 4.50 -15.47
CA TRP A 86 4.77 3.98 -14.28
C TRP A 86 5.57 4.13 -12.97
N ALA A 87 6.89 4.06 -13.05
CA ALA A 87 7.80 4.20 -11.90
C ALA A 87 8.22 5.65 -11.60
N ALA A 88 7.71 6.65 -12.34
CA ALA A 88 8.09 8.05 -12.17
C ALA A 88 7.85 8.57 -10.73
N ARG A 89 8.68 9.54 -10.33
CA ARG A 89 8.58 10.23 -9.03
C ARG A 89 8.61 11.74 -9.26
N PRO A 90 7.55 12.46 -8.94
CA PRO A 90 6.27 12.00 -8.34
C PRO A 90 5.51 11.02 -9.24
N PRO A 91 4.47 10.33 -8.70
CA PRO A 91 3.65 9.40 -9.47
C PRO A 91 3.06 10.03 -10.72
N ASP A 92 3.17 9.33 -11.85
CA ASP A 92 2.60 9.75 -13.12
C ASP A 92 1.07 9.64 -13.11
N ARG A 93 0.42 10.54 -13.83
CA ARG A 93 -1.04 10.56 -13.95
C ARG A 93 -1.62 9.25 -14.50
N SER A 94 -0.89 8.56 -15.37
CA SER A 94 -1.35 7.31 -15.98
C SER A 94 -1.58 6.19 -14.95
N THR A 95 -0.70 6.05 -13.95
CA THR A 95 -0.89 5.06 -12.88
C THR A 95 -2.06 5.42 -11.97
N ILE A 96 -2.24 6.71 -11.69
CA ILE A 96 -3.38 7.20 -10.91
C ILE A 96 -4.70 6.89 -11.64
N LEU A 97 -4.76 7.07 -12.97
CA LEU A 97 -5.96 6.78 -13.77
C LEU A 97 -6.26 5.28 -13.82
N ILE A 98 -5.24 4.44 -14.00
CA ILE A 98 -5.40 2.97 -13.97
C ILE A 98 -6.00 2.53 -12.63
N GLY A 99 -5.44 2.98 -11.52
CA GLY A 99 -5.95 2.62 -10.20
C GLY A 99 -7.33 3.22 -9.91
N MET A 100 -7.61 4.44 -10.38
CA MET A 100 -8.93 5.06 -10.26
C MET A 100 -10.00 4.24 -10.97
N GLU A 101 -9.72 3.79 -12.19
CA GLU A 101 -10.64 2.96 -12.97
C GLU A 101 -10.92 1.64 -12.23
N TRP A 102 -9.86 0.94 -11.80
CA TRP A 102 -9.98 -0.29 -11.04
C TRP A 102 -10.80 -0.09 -9.74
N LEU A 103 -10.53 0.96 -8.96
CA LEU A 103 -11.28 1.25 -7.72
C LEU A 103 -12.77 1.44 -7.98
N ARG A 104 -13.14 2.10 -9.09
CA ARG A 104 -14.53 2.37 -9.46
C ARG A 104 -15.25 1.14 -10.02
N GLN A 105 -14.55 0.30 -10.77
CA GLN A 105 -15.13 -0.92 -11.36
C GLN A 105 -15.48 -1.95 -10.29
N ARG A 106 -14.72 -2.02 -9.18
CA ARG A 106 -14.94 -2.96 -8.08
C ARG A 106 -15.03 -4.43 -8.55
N GLU A 107 -14.27 -4.81 -9.57
CA GLU A 107 -14.25 -6.19 -10.09
C GLU A 107 -13.43 -7.11 -9.20
N THR A 108 -12.39 -6.57 -8.57
CA THR A 108 -11.53 -7.29 -7.62
C THR A 108 -11.27 -6.42 -6.39
N VAL A 109 -11.12 -7.07 -5.24
CA VAL A 109 -10.84 -6.35 -3.98
C VAL A 109 -9.38 -5.94 -3.84
N ALA A 110 -8.47 -6.61 -4.56
CA ALA A 110 -7.04 -6.33 -4.54
C ALA A 110 -6.50 -6.06 -5.94
N LEU A 111 -5.57 -5.11 -6.03
CA LEU A 111 -4.73 -4.83 -7.18
C LEU A 111 -3.28 -5.09 -6.79
N ARG A 112 -2.65 -6.10 -7.39
CA ARG A 112 -1.24 -6.42 -7.21
C ARG A 112 -0.42 -5.68 -8.25
N VAL A 113 0.53 -4.86 -7.79
CA VAL A 113 1.31 -3.94 -8.63
C VAL A 113 2.79 -4.05 -8.32
N PRO A 114 3.68 -3.82 -9.31
CA PRO A 114 5.12 -3.85 -9.04
C PRO A 114 5.53 -2.70 -8.13
N SER A 115 6.49 -2.98 -7.25
CA SER A 115 7.14 -1.97 -6.42
C SER A 115 8.06 -1.07 -7.26
N VAL A 116 8.05 0.23 -6.97
CA VAL A 116 9.03 1.16 -7.55
C VAL A 116 10.35 1.17 -6.77
N MET A 117 10.37 0.61 -5.57
CA MET A 117 11.56 0.51 -4.75
C MET A 117 12.50 -0.60 -5.25
N LEU A 118 11.92 -1.73 -5.69
CA LEU A 118 12.62 -2.84 -6.34
C LEU A 118 11.96 -3.12 -7.70
N PRO A 119 12.39 -2.39 -8.75
CA PRO A 119 11.77 -2.46 -10.07
C PRO A 119 11.92 -3.84 -10.74
N TYR A 120 11.39 -3.96 -11.95
CA TYR A 120 11.45 -5.16 -12.78
C TYR A 120 10.70 -6.39 -12.22
N GLY A 121 9.62 -6.17 -11.46
CA GLY A 121 8.82 -7.26 -10.93
C GLY A 121 9.52 -8.11 -9.86
N LYS A 122 10.53 -7.55 -9.18
CA LYS A 122 11.25 -8.25 -8.10
C LYS A 122 10.59 -8.12 -6.74
N ALA A 123 9.72 -7.12 -6.57
CA ALA A 123 8.88 -6.97 -5.40
C ALA A 123 7.52 -6.40 -5.81
N TRP A 124 6.51 -6.68 -4.99
CA TRP A 124 5.13 -6.38 -5.28
C TRP A 124 4.46 -5.69 -4.10
N ASN A 125 3.58 -4.77 -4.42
CA ASN A 125 2.66 -4.16 -3.47
C ASN A 125 1.24 -4.61 -3.79
N ILE A 126 0.39 -4.56 -2.80
CA ILE A 126 -1.04 -4.80 -2.94
C ILE A 126 -1.78 -3.54 -2.55
N VAL A 127 -2.67 -3.11 -3.39
CA VAL A 127 -3.63 -2.05 -3.09
C VAL A 127 -4.97 -2.72 -2.86
N LEU A 128 -5.55 -2.52 -1.70
CA LEU A 128 -6.88 -3.02 -1.37
C LEU A 128 -7.91 -1.91 -1.60
N ASN A 129 -9.09 -2.31 -2.09
CA ASN A 129 -10.23 -1.41 -2.29
C ASN A 129 -11.19 -1.51 -1.10
N PRO A 130 -11.19 -0.56 -0.16
CA PRO A 130 -12.07 -0.62 1.01
C PRO A 130 -13.57 -0.55 0.67
N ASP A 131 -13.91 -0.02 -0.51
CA ASP A 131 -15.29 0.08 -0.99
C ASP A 131 -15.79 -1.20 -1.72
N HIS A 132 -14.94 -2.22 -1.85
CA HIS A 132 -15.34 -3.50 -2.43
C HIS A 132 -16.12 -4.33 -1.40
N PRO A 133 -17.23 -5.02 -1.79
CA PRO A 133 -18.02 -5.83 -0.85
C PRO A 133 -17.19 -6.88 -0.11
N ASP A 134 -16.25 -7.54 -0.76
CA ASP A 134 -15.42 -8.60 -0.16
C ASP A 134 -14.32 -8.05 0.75
N PHE A 135 -14.13 -6.74 0.83
CA PHE A 135 -13.18 -6.14 1.77
C PHE A 135 -13.51 -6.46 3.23
N VAL A 136 -14.77 -6.73 3.53
CA VAL A 136 -15.20 -7.19 4.87
C VAL A 136 -14.45 -8.44 5.35
N GLY A 137 -13.92 -9.25 4.43
CA GLY A 137 -13.09 -10.42 4.75
C GLY A 137 -11.66 -10.08 5.15
N VAL A 138 -11.22 -8.83 4.98
CA VAL A 138 -9.89 -8.38 5.41
C VAL A 138 -9.96 -7.91 6.85
N GLN A 139 -9.17 -8.53 7.72
CA GLN A 139 -9.19 -8.28 9.15
C GLN A 139 -7.82 -7.82 9.66
N LEU A 140 -7.81 -6.83 10.54
CA LEU A 140 -6.62 -6.46 11.29
C LEU A 140 -6.46 -7.46 12.44
N ILE A 141 -5.33 -8.18 12.46
CA ILE A 141 -5.09 -9.24 13.46
C ILE A 141 -3.98 -8.88 14.45
N GLU A 142 -3.05 -8.01 14.07
CA GLU A 142 -1.94 -7.66 14.93
C GLU A 142 -1.41 -6.25 14.66
N VAL A 143 -1.05 -5.56 15.71
CA VAL A 143 -0.33 -4.28 15.69
C VAL A 143 0.80 -4.35 16.69
N ILE A 144 2.05 -4.27 16.23
CA ILE A 144 3.22 -4.30 17.09
C ILE A 144 4.12 -3.10 16.85
N ALA A 145 4.79 -2.63 17.92
CA ALA A 145 5.78 -1.58 17.78
C ALA A 145 6.94 -2.04 16.89
N LEU A 146 7.35 -1.18 15.97
CA LEU A 146 8.46 -1.43 15.05
C LEU A 146 9.61 -0.46 15.37
N PRO A 147 10.55 -0.84 16.23
CA PRO A 147 11.74 -0.02 16.48
C PRO A 147 12.58 0.02 15.20
N LEU A 148 12.82 1.22 14.69
CA LEU A 148 13.64 1.40 13.49
C LEU A 148 15.12 1.41 13.85
N ASP A 149 15.91 0.55 13.21
CA ASP A 149 17.36 0.56 13.31
C ASP A 149 17.91 1.93 12.86
N SER A 150 18.74 2.57 13.68
CA SER A 150 19.27 3.91 13.42
C SER A 150 20.03 4.01 12.09
N ARG A 151 20.58 2.91 11.59
CA ARG A 151 21.29 2.84 10.29
C ARG A 151 20.37 3.03 9.09
N LEU A 152 19.05 2.87 9.25
CA LEU A 152 18.06 3.10 8.20
C LEU A 152 17.64 4.57 8.04
N LYS A 153 18.19 5.45 8.87
CA LYS A 153 17.86 6.89 8.94
C LYS A 153 18.93 7.78 8.31
N GLN A 154 19.78 7.27 7.45
CA GLN A 154 20.84 8.07 6.82
C GLN A 154 20.36 8.77 5.57
#